data_253ffe66653509d785dc015b3b004a6f
#
_entry.id   253ffe66653509d785dc015b3b004a6f
#
_cell.length_a   1.000
_cell.length_b   1.000
_cell.length_c   1.000
_cell.angle_alpha   90.00
_cell.angle_beta   90.00
_cell.angle_gamma   90.00
#
_symmetry.space_group_name_H-M   'P 1'
#
loop_
_entity.id
_entity.type
_entity.pdbx_description
1 polymer ?
#
loop_
_entity_poly.entity_id
_entity_poly.type
_entity_poly.pdbx_seq_one_letter_code
_entity_poly.pdbx_strand_id
1 'polypeptide(L)'
;MAKVNETYDGIFAGLQADLTPQVAEGLLTLGFSAEQRDRMATLAAKARNGELSNSERAEADNYEQVSSLLGILQSRARVALKRSAS
;
A
#
# COMPACT_ATOMS: atom_id res chain seq x y z
N MET A 1 -1.23 -14.82 -16.57
CA MET A 1 -2.40 -13.99 -16.65
C MET A 1 -2.07 -12.53 -16.84
N ALA A 2 -1.80 -12.23 -18.09
CA ALA A 2 -1.46 -10.88 -18.52
C ALA A 2 -2.52 -9.86 -18.16
N LYS A 3 -3.78 -10.27 -18.14
CA LYS A 3 -4.91 -9.37 -17.88
C LYS A 3 -4.89 -8.71 -16.50
N VAL A 4 -4.37 -9.41 -15.48
CA VAL A 4 -4.28 -8.83 -14.13
C VAL A 4 -3.27 -7.68 -14.13
N ASN A 5 -2.11 -7.88 -14.75
CA ASN A 5 -1.09 -6.85 -14.86
C ASN A 5 -1.57 -5.66 -15.68
N GLU A 6 -2.27 -5.92 -16.78
CA GLU A 6 -2.86 -4.87 -17.61
C GLU A 6 -3.86 -4.01 -16.83
N THR A 7 -4.65 -4.66 -15.95
CA THR A 7 -5.62 -3.95 -15.12
C THR A 7 -4.91 -3.02 -14.14
N TYR A 8 -3.88 -3.50 -13.47
CA TYR A 8 -3.09 -2.67 -12.54
C TYR A 8 -2.42 -1.52 -13.28
N ASP A 9 -1.81 -1.79 -14.43
CA ASP A 9 -1.15 -0.76 -15.22
C ASP A 9 -2.14 0.31 -15.67
N GLY A 10 -3.34 -0.09 -16.07
CA GLY A 10 -4.39 0.85 -16.46
C GLY A 10 -4.84 1.73 -15.29
N ILE A 11 -5.01 1.15 -14.11
CA ILE A 11 -5.39 1.89 -12.90
C ILE A 11 -4.29 2.89 -12.53
N PHE A 12 -3.03 2.46 -12.52
CA PHE A 12 -1.92 3.33 -12.16
C PHE A 12 -1.71 4.45 -13.19
N ALA A 13 -1.87 4.15 -14.46
CA ALA A 13 -1.77 5.16 -15.51
C ALA A 13 -2.86 6.22 -15.34
N GLY A 14 -4.10 5.81 -15.06
CA GLY A 14 -5.19 6.71 -14.79
C GLY A 14 -4.95 7.59 -13.57
N LEU A 15 -4.46 6.99 -12.48
CA LEU A 15 -4.11 7.73 -11.27
C LEU A 15 -3.04 8.78 -11.53
N GLN A 16 -2.03 8.45 -12.33
CA GLN A 16 -0.98 9.39 -12.66
C GLN A 16 -1.50 10.57 -13.50
N ALA A 17 -2.38 10.28 -14.46
CA ALA A 17 -2.93 11.30 -15.34
C ALA A 17 -3.81 12.30 -14.57
N ASP A 18 -4.58 11.79 -13.59
CA ASP A 18 -5.55 12.58 -12.85
C ASP A 18 -5.08 13.00 -11.46
N LEU A 19 -3.83 12.74 -11.13
CA LEU A 19 -3.30 12.98 -9.79
C LEU A 19 -2.98 14.47 -9.58
N THR A 20 -3.92 15.16 -8.94
CA THR A 20 -3.75 16.57 -8.56
C THR A 20 -2.90 16.65 -7.29
N PRO A 21 -2.29 17.84 -7.00
CA PRO A 21 -1.55 18.00 -5.73
C PRO A 21 -2.39 17.66 -4.49
N GLN A 22 -3.67 18.03 -4.49
CA GLN A 22 -4.56 17.74 -3.36
C GLN A 22 -4.76 16.24 -3.17
N VAL A 23 -4.97 15.51 -4.27
CA VAL A 23 -5.11 14.05 -4.22
C VAL A 23 -3.82 13.40 -3.79
N ALA A 24 -2.68 13.87 -4.30
CA ALA A 24 -1.37 13.35 -3.92
C ALA A 24 -1.10 13.53 -2.43
N GLU A 25 -1.41 14.69 -1.87
CA GLU A 25 -1.28 14.95 -0.44
C GLU A 25 -2.17 14.01 0.37
N GLY A 26 -3.41 13.81 -0.08
CA GLY A 26 -4.33 12.87 0.55
C GLY A 26 -3.79 11.45 0.57
N LEU A 27 -3.20 10.99 -0.53
CA LEU A 27 -2.58 9.66 -0.60
C LEU A 27 -1.43 9.51 0.38
N LEU A 28 -0.62 10.56 0.57
CA LEU A 28 0.50 10.51 1.50
C LEU A 28 0.08 10.45 2.96
N THR A 29 -1.16 10.84 3.27
CA THR A 29 -1.68 10.74 4.64
C THR A 29 -2.29 9.38 4.95
N LEU A 30 -2.52 8.54 3.93
CA LEU A 30 -3.04 7.20 4.14
C LEU A 30 -2.03 6.34 4.87
N GLY A 31 -2.53 5.49 5.75
CA GLY A 31 -1.68 4.58 6.49
C GLY A 31 -2.52 3.69 7.39
N PHE A 32 -1.84 2.85 8.11
CA PHE A 32 -2.50 1.96 9.06
C PHE A 32 -2.77 2.70 10.36
N SER A 33 -3.89 2.36 11.01
CA SER A 33 -4.21 2.87 12.34
C SER A 33 -3.20 2.33 13.37
N ALA A 34 -3.17 2.93 14.56
CA ALA A 34 -2.33 2.43 15.64
C ALA A 34 -2.69 0.97 15.99
N GLU A 35 -3.98 0.65 16.01
CA GLU A 35 -4.44 -0.72 16.27
C GLU A 35 -3.96 -1.69 15.21
N GLN A 36 -4.01 -1.30 13.95
CA GLN A 36 -3.53 -2.13 12.85
C GLN A 36 -2.02 -2.33 12.93
N ARG A 37 -1.26 -1.28 13.25
CA ARG A 37 0.20 -1.39 13.42
C ARG A 37 0.55 -2.32 14.56
N ASP A 38 -0.18 -2.25 15.68
CA ASP A 38 0.02 -3.16 16.80
C ASP A 38 -0.27 -4.60 16.40
N ARG A 39 -1.34 -4.80 15.63
CA ARG A 39 -1.67 -6.14 15.12
C ARG A 39 -0.60 -6.67 14.18
N MET A 40 -0.10 -5.82 13.29
CA MET A 40 0.99 -6.18 12.38
C MET A 40 2.26 -6.57 13.15
N ALA A 41 2.58 -5.83 14.20
CA ALA A 41 3.75 -6.13 15.05
C ALA A 41 3.58 -7.48 15.75
N THR A 42 2.37 -7.77 16.24
CA THR A 42 2.05 -9.07 16.86
C THR A 42 2.23 -10.21 15.86
N LEU A 43 1.69 -10.04 14.66
CA LEU A 43 1.80 -11.05 13.60
C LEU A 43 3.26 -11.26 13.20
N ALA A 44 4.04 -10.19 13.11
CA ALA A 44 5.47 -10.29 12.78
C ALA A 44 6.24 -11.06 13.85
N ALA A 45 5.94 -10.81 15.13
CA ALA A 45 6.56 -11.54 16.24
C ALA A 45 6.22 -13.02 16.19
N LYS A 46 4.95 -13.35 15.96
CA LYS A 46 4.51 -14.74 15.81
C LYS A 46 5.18 -15.43 14.62
N ALA A 47 5.33 -14.70 13.51
CA ALA A 47 5.99 -15.24 12.32
C ALA A 47 7.44 -15.61 12.62
N ARG A 48 8.16 -14.75 13.34
CA ARG A 48 9.56 -15.02 13.72
C ARG A 48 9.69 -16.26 14.60
N ASN A 49 8.68 -16.54 15.40
CA ASN A 49 8.66 -17.69 16.31
C ASN A 49 8.02 -18.94 15.68
N GLY A 50 7.55 -18.86 14.43
CA GLY A 50 6.88 -19.97 13.76
C GLY A 50 5.51 -20.29 14.35
N GLU A 51 4.83 -19.32 14.95
CA GLU A 51 3.59 -19.52 15.70
C GLU A 51 2.34 -19.02 14.97
N LEU A 52 2.44 -18.63 13.70
CA LEU A 52 1.27 -18.18 12.95
C LEU A 52 0.32 -19.33 12.67
N SER A 53 -0.96 -19.14 13.02
CA SER A 53 -2.02 -20.03 12.52
C SER A 53 -2.25 -19.76 11.04
N ASN A 54 -3.04 -20.64 10.38
CA ASN A 54 -3.37 -20.46 8.97
C ASN A 54 -4.13 -19.15 8.74
N SER A 55 -5.07 -18.81 9.62
CA SER A 55 -5.83 -17.56 9.51
C SER A 55 -4.95 -16.35 9.77
N GLU A 56 -4.02 -16.44 10.70
CA GLU A 56 -3.08 -15.36 10.98
C GLU A 56 -2.09 -15.16 9.83
N ARG A 57 -1.69 -16.24 9.17
CA ARG A 57 -0.84 -16.16 7.98
C ARG A 57 -1.56 -15.42 6.86
N ALA A 58 -2.83 -15.74 6.63
CA ALA A 58 -3.64 -15.05 5.63
C ALA A 58 -3.79 -13.57 5.97
N GLU A 59 -3.98 -13.25 7.24
CA GLU A 59 -4.09 -11.87 7.73
C GLU A 59 -2.77 -11.12 7.49
N ALA A 60 -1.64 -11.74 7.82
CA ALA A 60 -0.31 -11.13 7.61
C ALA A 60 -0.04 -10.88 6.13
N ASP A 61 -0.37 -11.84 5.26
CA ASP A 61 -0.22 -11.69 3.82
C ASP A 61 -1.06 -10.53 3.30
N ASN A 62 -2.26 -10.37 3.83
CA ASN A 62 -3.17 -9.30 3.46
C ASN A 62 -2.58 -7.93 3.82
N TYR A 63 -2.05 -7.78 5.03
CA TYR A 63 -1.38 -6.54 5.43
C TYR A 63 -0.17 -6.24 4.54
N GLU A 64 0.59 -7.26 4.18
CA GLU A 64 1.75 -7.10 3.33
C GLU A 64 1.36 -6.60 1.94
N GLN A 65 0.29 -7.17 1.35
CA GLN A 65 -0.21 -6.75 0.06
C GLN A 65 -0.69 -5.30 0.08
N VAL A 66 -1.46 -4.94 1.10
CA VAL A 66 -1.97 -3.58 1.26
C VAL A 66 -0.81 -2.60 1.45
N SER A 67 0.18 -2.98 2.26
CA SER A 67 1.36 -2.16 2.50
C SER A 67 2.15 -1.90 1.22
N SER A 68 2.31 -2.93 0.39
CA SER A 68 3.01 -2.81 -0.89
C SER A 68 2.27 -1.89 -1.84
N LEU A 69 0.95 -2.06 -1.95
CA LEU A 69 0.13 -1.21 -2.81
C LEU A 69 0.17 0.25 -2.34
N LEU A 70 0.02 0.46 -1.05
CA LEU A 70 0.07 1.80 -0.45
C LEU A 70 1.42 2.47 -0.73
N GLY A 71 2.51 1.70 -0.60
CA GLY A 71 3.86 2.20 -0.90
C GLY A 71 4.00 2.67 -2.34
N ILE A 72 3.46 1.90 -3.29
CA ILE A 72 3.48 2.27 -4.70
C ILE A 72 2.69 3.56 -4.93
N LEU A 73 1.48 3.65 -4.38
CA LEU A 73 0.63 4.82 -4.53
C LEU A 73 1.28 6.06 -3.92
N GLN A 74 1.88 5.93 -2.75
CA GLN A 74 2.56 7.05 -2.08
C GLN A 74 3.80 7.50 -2.83
N SER A 75 4.53 6.55 -3.42
CA SER A 75 5.68 6.87 -4.26
C SER A 75 5.26 7.72 -5.47
N ARG A 76 4.16 7.35 -6.12
CA ARG A 76 3.62 8.13 -7.24
C ARG A 76 3.11 9.49 -6.81
N ALA A 77 2.52 9.57 -5.63
CA ALA A 77 2.06 10.84 -5.05
C ALA A 77 3.22 11.81 -4.82
N ARG A 78 4.34 11.31 -4.31
CA ARG A 78 5.55 12.14 -4.12
C ARG A 78 6.07 12.68 -5.44
N VAL A 79 6.10 11.85 -6.48
CA VAL A 79 6.54 12.27 -7.81
C VAL A 79 5.62 13.35 -8.35
N ALA A 80 4.30 13.18 -8.21
CA ALA A 80 3.32 14.16 -8.68
C ALA A 80 3.50 15.51 -7.97
N LEU A 81 3.72 15.50 -6.67
CA LEU A 81 3.95 16.73 -5.89
C LEU A 81 5.25 17.41 -6.30
N LYS A 82 6.30 16.65 -6.55
CA LYS A 82 7.57 17.20 -7.05
C LYS A 82 7.38 17.91 -8.38
N ARG A 83 6.66 17.31 -9.30
CA ARG A 83 6.38 17.91 -10.61
C ARG A 83 5.57 19.18 -10.49
N SER A 84 4.60 19.21 -9.58
CA SER A 84 3.77 20.40 -9.35
C SER A 84 4.55 21.55 -8.74
N ALA A 85 5.55 21.24 -7.92
CA ALA A 85 6.38 22.24 -7.26
C ALA A 85 7.43 22.84 -8.20
N SER A 86 7.74 22.16 -9.30
CA SER A 86 8.66 22.65 -10.31
C SER A 86 7.95 23.61 -11.24
#